data_431104d35f9dd5253147582bbc7970bd
#
_entry.id   431104d35f9dd5253147582bbc7970bd
#
_cell.length_a   1.000
_cell.length_b   1.000
_cell.length_c   1.000
_cell.angle_alpha   90.00
_cell.angle_beta   90.00
_cell.angle_gamma   90.00
#
_symmetry.space_group_name_H-M   'P 1'
#
loop_
_entity.id
_entity.type
_entity.pdbx_description
1 polymer ?
#
loop_
_entity_poly.entity_id
_entity_poly.type
_entity_poly.pdbx_seq_one_letter_code
_entity_poly.pdbx_strand_id
1 'polypeptide(L)'
;MKEYLLIIKTEGSVWTDLSPEELQKHMENGGAYIGGLMKDGVLKGANPIEKSGSRLVSEQNGSLKDAPFNESKEVVAGFFHITAKDINAAVEIAKANPIFKDIPTKIEVHPMMPIGGN
;
A
#
# COMPACT_ATOMS: atom_id res chain seq x y z
N MET A 1 -15.15 13.22 -7.89
CA MET A 1 -14.14 12.13 -7.88
C MET A 1 -14.44 11.17 -6.75
N LYS A 2 -14.18 9.91 -6.99
CA LYS A 2 -14.34 8.88 -5.97
C LYS A 2 -13.02 8.59 -5.29
N GLU A 3 -13.09 8.02 -4.10
CA GLU A 3 -11.89 7.69 -3.33
C GLU A 3 -11.60 6.20 -3.37
N TYR A 4 -10.33 5.87 -3.40
CA TYR A 4 -9.86 4.48 -3.46
C TYR A 4 -8.69 4.28 -2.53
N LEU A 5 -8.62 3.09 -1.94
CA LEU A 5 -7.49 2.68 -1.12
C LEU A 5 -6.70 1.63 -1.90
N LEU A 6 -5.43 1.91 -2.11
CA LEU A 6 -4.51 0.99 -2.76
C LEU A 6 -3.67 0.33 -1.67
N ILE A 7 -3.82 -0.98 -1.51
CA ILE A 7 -3.05 -1.73 -0.50
C ILE A 7 -1.94 -2.47 -1.20
N ILE A 8 -0.71 -2.16 -0.84
CA ILE A 8 0.48 -2.74 -1.45
C ILE A 8 0.92 -3.95 -0.64
N LYS A 9 0.99 -5.10 -1.29
CA LYS A 9 1.45 -6.34 -0.68
C LYS A 9 2.71 -6.83 -1.38
N THR A 10 3.71 -7.19 -0.59
CA THR A 10 4.96 -7.72 -1.11
C THR A 10 5.31 -9.00 -0.38
N GLU A 11 6.27 -9.75 -0.90
CA GLU A 11 6.84 -10.88 -0.17
C GLU A 11 7.78 -10.33 0.91
N GLY A 12 7.64 -10.84 2.14
CA GLY A 12 8.32 -10.26 3.29
C GLY A 12 9.83 -10.23 3.21
N SER A 13 10.44 -11.20 2.53
CA SER A 13 11.89 -11.32 2.46
C SER A 13 12.56 -10.48 1.36
N VAL A 14 11.81 -10.02 0.37
CA VAL A 14 12.42 -9.39 -0.83
C VAL A 14 13.13 -8.08 -0.52
N TRP A 15 12.74 -7.38 0.54
CA TRP A 15 13.39 -6.12 0.91
C TRP A 15 14.84 -6.32 1.34
N THR A 16 15.16 -7.48 1.91
CA THR A 16 16.51 -7.78 2.36
C THR A 16 17.41 -8.24 1.20
N ASP A 17 16.80 -8.57 0.05
CA ASP A 17 17.54 -9.02 -1.12
C ASP A 17 18.05 -7.88 -1.99
N LEU A 18 17.58 -6.65 -1.73
CA LEU A 18 18.01 -5.49 -2.48
C LEU A 18 19.38 -5.01 -2.02
N SER A 19 20.26 -4.70 -2.95
CA SER A 19 21.51 -4.03 -2.63
C SER A 19 21.23 -2.60 -2.14
N PRO A 20 22.19 -1.95 -1.44
CA PRO A 20 22.00 -0.55 -1.05
C PRO A 20 21.70 0.36 -2.24
N GLU A 21 22.32 0.11 -3.39
CA GLU A 21 22.09 0.91 -4.60
C GLU A 21 20.69 0.69 -5.16
N GLU A 22 20.25 -0.57 -5.19
CA GLU A 22 18.91 -0.91 -5.65
C GLU A 22 17.84 -0.30 -4.73
N LEU A 23 18.07 -0.36 -3.42
CA LEU A 23 17.15 0.23 -2.45
C LEU A 23 17.08 1.74 -2.63
N GLN A 24 18.21 2.40 -2.81
CA GLN A 24 18.26 3.84 -3.03
C GLN A 24 17.46 4.23 -4.29
N LYS A 25 17.67 3.50 -5.37
CA LYS A 25 16.95 3.76 -6.61
C LYS A 25 15.44 3.52 -6.47
N HIS A 26 15.08 2.48 -5.73
CA HIS A 26 13.68 2.18 -5.42
C HIS A 26 13.03 3.35 -4.67
N MET A 27 13.72 3.90 -3.68
CA MET A 27 13.23 5.03 -2.90
C MET A 27 13.09 6.29 -3.78
N GLU A 28 14.05 6.54 -4.67
CA GLU A 28 13.97 7.67 -5.58
C GLU A 28 12.78 7.54 -6.54
N ASN A 29 12.61 6.36 -7.11
CA ASN A 29 11.50 6.10 -8.03
C ASN A 29 10.14 6.22 -7.33
N GLY A 30 10.05 5.70 -6.12
CA GLY A 30 8.84 5.82 -5.30
C GLY A 30 8.53 7.25 -4.97
N GLY A 31 9.55 8.03 -4.60
CA GLY A 31 9.38 9.45 -4.30
C GLY A 31 8.90 10.25 -5.51
N ALA A 32 9.43 9.95 -6.69
CA ALA A 32 9.01 10.60 -7.93
C ALA A 32 7.55 10.26 -8.27
N TYR A 33 7.15 9.01 -8.07
CA TYR A 33 5.76 8.57 -8.30
C TYR A 33 4.80 9.31 -7.35
N ILE A 34 5.13 9.36 -6.06
CA ILE A 34 4.34 10.08 -5.07
C ILE A 34 4.24 11.56 -5.42
N GLY A 35 5.38 12.17 -5.79
CA GLY A 35 5.42 13.57 -6.19
C GLY A 35 4.51 13.86 -7.38
N GLY A 36 4.47 12.96 -8.35
CA GLY A 36 3.57 13.08 -9.51
C GLY A 36 2.10 13.03 -9.10
N LEU A 37 1.74 12.12 -8.20
CA LEU A 37 0.36 12.02 -7.71
C LEU A 37 -0.04 13.27 -6.91
N MET A 38 0.88 13.82 -6.14
CA MET A 38 0.64 15.06 -5.40
C MET A 38 0.44 16.23 -6.36
N LYS A 39 1.27 16.32 -7.39
CA LYS A 39 1.18 17.38 -8.39
C LYS A 39 -0.15 17.31 -9.14
N ASP A 40 -0.62 16.11 -9.43
CA ASP A 40 -1.90 15.89 -10.12
C ASP A 40 -3.11 16.09 -9.20
N GLY A 41 -2.87 16.28 -7.90
CA GLY A 41 -3.93 16.52 -6.93
C GLY A 41 -4.78 15.29 -6.58
N VAL A 42 -4.29 14.10 -6.91
CA VAL A 42 -5.06 12.86 -6.68
C VAL A 42 -4.66 12.13 -5.40
N LEU A 43 -3.51 12.47 -4.81
CA LEU A 43 -3.05 11.80 -3.59
C LEU A 43 -3.63 12.45 -2.34
N LYS A 44 -4.33 11.66 -1.55
CA LYS A 44 -4.86 12.08 -0.25
C LYS A 44 -3.97 11.66 0.90
N GLY A 45 -3.27 10.56 0.78
CA GLY A 45 -2.36 10.08 1.78
C GLY A 45 -1.62 8.84 1.31
N ALA A 46 -0.48 8.59 1.91
CA ALA A 46 0.30 7.39 1.63
C ALA A 46 1.27 7.18 2.78
N ASN A 47 1.47 5.92 3.16
CA ASN A 47 2.47 5.58 4.16
C ASN A 47 3.00 4.17 3.94
N PRO A 48 4.29 3.96 4.09
CA PRO A 48 4.81 2.60 4.23
C PRO A 48 4.46 2.05 5.60
N ILE A 49 4.37 0.73 5.68
CA ILE A 49 4.10 0.02 6.93
C ILE A 49 5.41 -0.65 7.37
N GLU A 50 5.71 -0.60 8.66
CA GLU A 50 6.90 -1.26 9.19
C GLU A 50 6.81 -2.77 8.97
N LYS A 51 7.94 -3.40 8.70
CA LYS A 51 8.01 -4.82 8.37
C LYS A 51 7.71 -5.74 9.55
N SER A 52 7.86 -5.26 10.77
CA SER A 52 7.66 -6.05 11.98
C SER A 52 6.89 -5.25 13.01
N GLY A 53 6.36 -5.95 13.99
CA GLY A 53 5.65 -5.32 15.09
C GLY A 53 4.15 -5.22 14.92
N SER A 54 3.60 -5.71 13.80
CA SER A 54 2.15 -5.72 13.62
C SER A 54 1.50 -6.72 14.56
N ARG A 55 0.31 -6.39 15.02
CA ARG A 55 -0.45 -7.20 15.96
C ARG A 55 -1.86 -7.39 15.46
N LEU A 56 -2.43 -8.53 15.78
CA LEU A 56 -3.80 -8.86 15.39
C LEU A 56 -4.69 -8.86 16.63
N VAL A 57 -5.75 -8.09 16.58
CA VAL A 57 -6.78 -8.09 17.61
C VAL A 57 -7.99 -8.84 17.06
N SER A 58 -8.46 -9.83 17.79
CA SER A 58 -9.61 -10.64 17.37
C SER A 58 -10.50 -10.93 18.55
N GLU A 59 -11.75 -11.26 18.26
CA GLU A 59 -12.69 -11.71 19.27
C GLU A 59 -12.82 -13.23 19.21
N GLN A 60 -12.72 -13.88 20.36
CA GLN A 60 -12.92 -15.31 20.49
C GLN A 60 -13.75 -15.58 21.73
N ASN A 61 -14.90 -16.23 21.56
CA ASN A 61 -15.79 -16.62 22.68
C ASN A 61 -16.13 -15.44 23.59
N GLY A 62 -16.39 -14.27 23.02
CA GLY A 62 -16.75 -13.07 23.77
C GLY A 62 -15.59 -12.33 24.40
N SER A 63 -14.36 -12.79 24.19
CA SER A 63 -13.15 -12.12 24.70
C SER A 63 -12.30 -11.58 23.57
N LEU A 64 -11.70 -10.42 23.78
CA LEU A 64 -10.76 -9.85 22.83
C LEU A 64 -9.39 -10.45 23.06
N LYS A 65 -8.76 -10.85 21.97
CA LYS A 65 -7.41 -11.41 21.95
C LYS A 65 -6.49 -10.50 21.19
N ASP A 66 -5.25 -10.44 21.64
CA ASP A 66 -4.20 -9.62 21.06
C ASP A 66 -2.98 -10.53 20.89
N ALA A 67 -2.50 -10.66 19.66
CA ALA A 67 -1.39 -11.55 19.34
C ALA A 67 -0.52 -10.95 18.26
N PRO A 68 0.75 -11.36 18.17
CA PRO A 68 1.58 -10.95 17.04
C PRO A 68 0.92 -11.37 15.74
N PHE A 69 0.98 -10.50 14.73
CA PHE A 69 0.47 -10.82 13.41
C PHE A 69 1.57 -11.51 12.62
N ASN A 70 1.45 -12.83 12.45
CA ASN A 70 2.44 -13.62 11.74
C ASN A 70 2.07 -13.71 10.27
N GLU A 71 2.84 -13.02 9.45
CA GLU A 71 2.70 -13.08 8.00
C GLU A 71 3.48 -14.27 7.47
N SER A 72 2.86 -15.07 6.63
CA SER A 72 3.56 -16.21 6.05
C SER A 72 4.44 -15.80 4.88
N LYS A 73 3.85 -15.26 3.83
CA LYS A 73 4.57 -14.90 2.62
C LYS A 73 4.35 -13.46 2.20
N GLU A 74 3.11 -13.00 2.23
CA GLU A 74 2.77 -11.65 1.81
C GLU A 74 2.59 -10.76 3.02
N VAL A 75 3.17 -9.57 2.96
CA VAL A 75 3.00 -8.55 3.99
C VAL A 75 2.41 -7.30 3.35
N VAL A 76 1.63 -6.56 4.13
CA VAL A 76 1.18 -5.24 3.72
C VAL A 76 2.36 -4.30 3.85
N ALA A 77 2.86 -3.84 2.72
CA ALA A 77 4.04 -2.98 2.68
C ALA A 77 3.69 -1.50 2.84
N GLY A 78 2.45 -1.13 2.52
CA GLY A 78 2.02 0.25 2.61
C GLY A 78 0.66 0.45 1.98
N PHE A 79 0.23 1.70 1.95
CA PHE A 79 -1.03 2.05 1.32
C PHE A 79 -0.95 3.41 0.65
N PHE A 80 -1.83 3.62 -0.32
CA PHE A 80 -2.08 4.91 -0.95
C PHE A 80 -3.57 5.17 -0.88
N HIS A 81 -3.93 6.37 -0.46
CA HIS A 81 -5.32 6.86 -0.49
C HIS A 81 -5.39 7.90 -1.61
N ILE A 82 -6.16 7.60 -2.65
CA ILE A 82 -6.21 8.42 -3.85
C ILE A 82 -7.65 8.77 -4.21
N THR A 83 -7.78 9.77 -5.08
CA THR A 83 -9.03 10.04 -5.78
C THR A 83 -8.87 9.69 -7.24
N ALA A 84 -9.93 9.21 -7.86
CA ALA A 84 -9.94 8.90 -9.28
C ALA A 84 -11.37 9.01 -9.82
N LYS A 85 -11.47 9.14 -11.12
CA LYS A 85 -12.76 9.25 -11.79
C LYS A 85 -13.61 7.99 -11.58
N ASP A 86 -12.99 6.83 -11.74
CA ASP A 86 -13.64 5.53 -11.61
C ASP A 86 -12.59 4.47 -11.25
N ILE A 87 -13.04 3.23 -11.07
CA ILE A 87 -12.15 2.13 -10.71
C ILE A 87 -11.07 1.89 -11.77
N ASN A 88 -11.40 2.07 -13.04
CA ASN A 88 -10.43 1.87 -14.12
C ASN A 88 -9.29 2.88 -14.03
N ALA A 89 -9.61 4.14 -13.73
CA ALA A 89 -8.59 5.17 -13.53
C ALA A 89 -7.73 4.86 -12.30
N ALA A 90 -8.33 4.38 -11.22
CA ALA A 90 -7.60 3.98 -10.01
C ALA A 90 -6.64 2.82 -10.31
N VAL A 91 -7.08 1.85 -11.09
CA VAL A 91 -6.24 0.71 -11.51
C VAL A 91 -5.04 1.20 -12.33
N GLU A 92 -5.25 2.16 -13.22
CA GLU A 92 -4.13 2.71 -14.02
C GLU A 92 -3.12 3.42 -13.12
N ILE A 93 -3.58 4.13 -12.10
CA ILE A 93 -2.68 4.74 -11.11
C ILE A 93 -1.86 3.65 -10.40
N ALA A 94 -2.49 2.57 -9.98
CA ALA A 94 -1.80 1.47 -9.33
C ALA A 94 -0.75 0.82 -10.25
N LYS A 95 -1.11 0.58 -11.51
CA LYS A 95 -0.20 -0.02 -12.50
C LYS A 95 1.05 0.82 -12.75
N ALA A 96 0.95 2.12 -12.58
CA ALA A 96 2.07 3.03 -12.80
C ALA A 96 3.08 3.05 -11.67
N ASN A 97 2.80 2.36 -10.56
CA ASN A 97 3.72 2.34 -9.42
C ASN A 97 5.00 1.59 -9.80
N PRO A 98 6.17 2.26 -9.68
CA PRO A 98 7.45 1.65 -10.07
C PRO A 98 7.86 0.46 -9.22
N ILE A 99 7.21 0.21 -8.10
CA ILE A 99 7.51 -0.94 -7.23
C ILE A 99 7.42 -2.28 -8.00
N PHE A 100 6.54 -2.36 -9.00
CA PHE A 100 6.39 -3.58 -9.80
C PHE A 100 7.66 -3.97 -10.54
N LYS A 101 8.56 -3.00 -10.82
CA LYS A 101 9.81 -3.26 -11.51
C LYS A 101 10.89 -3.76 -10.58
N ASP A 102 10.76 -3.47 -9.30
CA ASP A 102 11.81 -3.74 -8.32
C ASP A 102 11.56 -4.98 -7.50
N ILE A 103 10.29 -5.26 -7.18
CA ILE A 103 9.91 -6.27 -6.19
C ILE A 103 8.64 -6.97 -6.65
N PRO A 104 8.53 -8.30 -6.47
CA PRO A 104 7.25 -8.99 -6.69
C PRO A 104 6.18 -8.38 -5.79
N THR A 105 5.15 -7.83 -6.40
CA THR A 105 4.16 -6.99 -5.72
C THR A 105 2.76 -7.27 -6.23
N LYS A 106 1.81 -7.15 -5.35
CA LYS A 106 0.38 -7.09 -5.69
C LYS A 106 -0.19 -5.82 -5.07
N ILE A 107 -1.05 -5.14 -5.80
CA ILE A 107 -1.74 -3.96 -5.27
C ILE A 107 -3.22 -4.21 -5.37
N GLU A 108 -3.89 -4.19 -4.22
CA GLU A 108 -5.34 -4.27 -4.17
C GLU A 108 -5.92 -2.87 -4.34
N VAL A 109 -6.93 -2.74 -5.16
CA VAL A 109 -7.60 -1.47 -5.41
C VAL A 109 -9.00 -1.56 -4.85
N HIS A 110 -9.26 -0.83 -3.77
CA HIS A 110 -10.55 -0.89 -3.07
C HIS A 110 -11.31 0.42 -3.21
N PRO A 111 -12.55 0.39 -3.75
CA PRO A 111 -13.40 1.58 -3.67
C PRO A 111 -13.74 1.84 -2.21
N MET A 112 -13.69 3.09 -1.81
CA MET A 112 -14.02 3.48 -0.45
C MET A 112 -15.44 4.01 -0.39
N MET A 113 -16.16 3.61 0.64
CA MET A 113 -17.51 4.09 0.87
C MET A 113 -17.48 5.50 1.42
N PRO A 114 -18.30 6.41 0.89
CA PRO A 114 -18.39 7.73 1.50
C PRO A 114 -19.00 7.62 2.89
N ILE A 115 -18.53 8.47 3.80
CA ILE A 115 -19.01 8.52 5.19
C ILE A 115 -19.69 9.84 5.41
N GLY A 116 -20.70 9.84 6.27
CA GLY A 116 -21.38 11.08 6.67
C GLY A 116 -22.35 11.63 5.65
N GLY A 117 -22.91 10.79 4.82
CA GLY A 117 -23.94 11.19 3.87
C GLY A 117 -23.43 11.89 2.62
N ASN A 118 -22.19 11.74 2.33
CA ASN A 118 -21.60 12.30 1.10
C ASN A 118 -21.86 11.43 -0.12
#